data_8972cb75339e068315e93a941f38271b
#
_entry.id   8972cb75339e068315e93a941f38271b
#
_cell.length_a   1.000
_cell.length_b   1.000
_cell.length_c   1.000
_cell.angle_alpha   90.00
_cell.angle_beta   90.00
_cell.angle_gamma   90.00
#
_symmetry.space_group_name_H-M   'P 1'
#
loop_
_entity.id
_entity.type
_entity.pdbx_description
1 polymer ?
#
loop_
_entity_poly.entity_id
_entity_poly.type
_entity_poly.pdbx_seq_one_letter_code
_entity_poly.pdbx_strand_id
1 'polypeptide(L)'
;MQVLSEAVRAPGRDRAAAAARGLTRSSVIWAVSLAALVFTAVACTTSRLLMLDTFASLAAGREIAQHGVPHTEVLTWAAHGRPWIDQQWLGQWLFYEAYRLGGYPAVGALSAVSIALAFGVLAAYMLHRGTSTVRTLIWVAVAYAVCELNTVMRTQSFAYPLFVLMVVITGGVLLYARVLGTEDLA
;
A
#
# COMPACT_ATOMS: atom_id res chain seq x y z
N MET A 1 -51.65 25.61 4.17
CA MET A 1 -51.39 24.68 5.28
C MET A 1 -50.21 23.71 4.99
N GLN A 2 -49.58 23.84 3.79
CA GLN A 2 -48.41 22.97 3.41
C GLN A 2 -47.04 23.59 3.69
N VAL A 3 -46.94 24.87 4.01
CA VAL A 3 -45.63 25.56 4.18
C VAL A 3 -45.02 25.35 5.59
N LEU A 4 -45.78 24.84 6.55
CA LEU A 4 -45.29 24.59 7.92
C LEU A 4 -44.71 23.18 8.14
N SER A 5 -44.80 22.30 7.15
CA SER A 5 -44.27 20.92 7.26
C SER A 5 -42.77 20.82 6.89
N GLU A 6 -42.19 21.77 6.18
CA GLU A 6 -40.78 21.73 5.78
C GLU A 6 -39.80 22.31 6.79
N ALA A 7 -40.28 23.07 7.76
CA ALA A 7 -39.43 23.81 8.72
C ALA A 7 -38.92 22.96 9.89
N VAL A 8 -39.28 21.68 10.01
CA VAL A 8 -38.87 20.80 11.12
C VAL A 8 -38.05 19.63 10.66
N ARG A 9 -37.22 19.80 9.64
CA ARG A 9 -36.09 18.88 9.48
C ARG A 9 -34.98 19.28 10.43
N ALA A 10 -35.02 18.66 11.61
CA ALA A 10 -34.08 18.92 12.68
C ALA A 10 -32.65 18.78 12.19
N PRO A 11 -31.79 19.83 12.27
CA PRO A 11 -30.38 19.79 11.78
C PRO A 11 -29.53 18.74 12.51
N GLY A 12 -30.05 18.12 13.56
CA GLY A 12 -29.38 17.04 14.28
C GLY A 12 -29.40 15.67 13.55
N ARG A 13 -30.45 15.36 12.76
CA ARG A 13 -30.54 14.09 12.06
C ARG A 13 -29.53 13.97 10.95
N ASP A 14 -29.29 15.05 10.20
CA ASP A 14 -28.32 15.06 9.10
C ASP A 14 -26.88 15.01 9.63
N ARG A 15 -26.62 15.65 10.76
CA ARG A 15 -25.32 15.57 11.45
C ARG A 15 -25.07 14.18 12.03
N ALA A 16 -26.07 13.55 12.64
CA ALA A 16 -25.95 12.18 13.14
C ALA A 16 -25.75 11.16 12.02
N ALA A 17 -26.47 11.30 10.90
CA ALA A 17 -26.30 10.46 9.72
C ALA A 17 -24.96 10.67 9.04
N ALA A 18 -24.41 11.88 9.02
CA ALA A 18 -23.08 12.19 8.52
C ALA A 18 -21.98 11.61 9.44
N ALA A 19 -22.14 11.73 10.75
CA ALA A 19 -21.23 11.14 11.74
C ALA A 19 -21.25 9.60 11.68
N ALA A 20 -22.42 8.98 11.57
CA ALA A 20 -22.55 7.54 11.41
C ALA A 20 -21.92 7.04 10.10
N ARG A 21 -22.06 7.79 9.00
CA ARG A 21 -21.37 7.48 7.72
C ARG A 21 -19.87 7.63 7.82
N GLY A 22 -19.38 8.62 8.55
CA GLY A 22 -17.95 8.80 8.82
C GLY A 22 -17.36 7.66 9.64
N LEU A 23 -18.04 7.23 10.68
CA LEU A 23 -17.64 6.08 11.51
C LEU A 23 -17.60 4.78 10.68
N THR A 24 -18.62 4.54 9.83
CA THR A 24 -18.66 3.34 8.98
C THR A 24 -17.52 3.34 7.95
N ARG A 25 -17.21 4.49 7.34
CA ARG A 25 -16.10 4.61 6.39
C ARG A 25 -14.76 4.35 7.05
N SER A 26 -14.52 4.95 8.22
CA SER A 26 -13.30 4.69 8.99
C SER A 26 -13.17 3.21 9.36
N SER A 27 -14.24 2.59 9.83
CA SER A 27 -14.25 1.16 10.19
C SER A 27 -13.90 0.26 8.99
N VAL A 28 -14.36 0.58 7.78
CA VAL A 28 -14.04 -0.18 6.57
C VAL A 28 -12.56 -0.07 6.22
N ILE A 29 -11.98 1.12 6.29
CA ILE A 29 -10.55 1.32 6.02
C ILE A 29 -9.73 0.47 6.99
N TRP A 30 -10.03 0.52 8.28
CA TRP A 30 -9.35 -0.29 9.27
C TRP A 30 -9.53 -1.78 9.06
N ALA A 31 -10.75 -2.22 8.71
CA ALA A 31 -11.03 -3.63 8.42
C ALA A 31 -10.25 -4.14 7.20
N VAL A 32 -10.19 -3.36 6.12
CA VAL A 32 -9.43 -3.70 4.91
C VAL A 32 -7.94 -3.76 5.21
N SER A 33 -7.41 -2.75 5.91
CA SER A 33 -6.00 -2.72 6.28
C SER A 33 -5.62 -3.87 7.20
N LEU A 34 -6.46 -4.18 8.18
CA LEU A 34 -6.24 -5.31 9.09
C LEU A 34 -6.33 -6.65 8.36
N ALA A 35 -7.31 -6.83 7.47
CA ALA A 35 -7.45 -8.05 6.68
C ALA A 35 -6.23 -8.25 5.77
N ALA A 36 -5.77 -7.21 5.07
CA ALA A 36 -4.57 -7.26 4.26
C ALA A 36 -3.33 -7.59 5.10
N LEU A 37 -3.19 -6.97 6.27
CA LEU A 37 -2.09 -7.23 7.21
C LEU A 37 -2.08 -8.69 7.66
N VAL A 38 -3.21 -9.18 8.16
CA VAL A 38 -3.33 -10.56 8.67
C VAL A 38 -3.09 -11.56 7.56
N PHE A 39 -3.72 -11.38 6.40
CA PHE A 39 -3.57 -12.30 5.28
C PHE A 39 -2.12 -12.35 4.78
N THR A 40 -1.49 -11.19 4.61
CA THR A 40 -0.08 -11.13 4.18
C THR A 40 0.85 -11.73 5.24
N ALA A 41 0.60 -11.47 6.52
CA ALA A 41 1.38 -12.07 7.59
C ALA A 41 1.26 -13.60 7.59
N VAL A 42 0.04 -14.13 7.40
CA VAL A 42 -0.18 -15.57 7.24
C VAL A 42 0.51 -16.11 5.99
N ALA A 43 0.36 -15.47 4.85
CA ALA A 43 1.02 -15.87 3.60
C ALA A 43 2.56 -15.89 3.76
N CYS A 44 3.14 -14.89 4.40
CA CYS A 44 4.57 -14.82 4.66
C CYS A 44 5.07 -15.90 5.65
N THR A 45 4.24 -16.27 6.63
CA THR A 45 4.61 -17.28 7.65
C THR A 45 4.35 -18.71 7.20
N THR A 46 3.33 -18.94 6.38
CA THR A 46 2.97 -20.27 5.85
C THR A 46 3.69 -20.63 4.57
N SER A 47 4.05 -19.64 3.76
CA SER A 47 4.90 -19.88 2.60
C SER A 47 6.30 -20.26 3.08
N ARG A 48 6.58 -21.56 3.13
CA ARG A 48 7.95 -22.09 3.26
C ARG A 48 8.85 -21.71 2.07
N LEU A 49 8.33 -20.98 1.13
CA LEU A 49 9.01 -20.34 0.03
C LEU A 49 9.58 -19.00 0.49
N LEU A 50 10.62 -19.08 1.33
CA LEU A 50 11.63 -18.05 1.33
C LEU A 50 12.14 -18.00 -0.12
N MET A 51 11.68 -17.05 -0.88
CA MET A 51 12.08 -16.89 -2.28
C MET A 51 13.58 -16.59 -2.31
N LEU A 52 14.28 -17.11 -3.30
CA LEU A 52 15.68 -16.76 -3.57
C LEU A 52 15.90 -15.25 -3.52
N ASP A 53 14.93 -14.47 -4.00
CA ASP A 53 14.95 -13.01 -3.96
C ASP A 53 15.02 -12.42 -2.53
N THR A 54 14.41 -13.07 -1.54
CA THR A 54 14.48 -12.60 -0.15
C THR A 54 15.90 -12.71 0.37
N PHE A 55 16.56 -13.84 0.12
CA PHE A 55 17.96 -14.06 0.53
C PHE A 55 18.91 -13.13 -0.19
N ALA A 56 18.74 -12.96 -1.50
CA ALA A 56 19.54 -12.03 -2.30
C ALA A 56 19.36 -10.59 -1.78
N SER A 57 18.11 -10.19 -1.48
CA SER A 57 17.83 -8.86 -0.92
C SER A 57 18.45 -8.66 0.45
N LEU A 58 18.45 -9.67 1.31
CA LEU A 58 19.10 -9.60 2.63
C LEU A 58 20.62 -9.54 2.52
N ALA A 59 21.21 -10.30 1.58
CA ALA A 59 22.65 -10.28 1.34
C ALA A 59 23.09 -8.89 0.80
N ALA A 60 22.36 -8.35 -0.17
CA ALA A 60 22.60 -7.01 -0.69
C ALA A 60 22.39 -5.93 0.38
N GLY A 61 21.31 -6.04 1.17
CA GLY A 61 21.06 -5.11 2.27
C GLY A 61 22.13 -5.12 3.34
N ARG A 62 22.72 -6.30 3.62
CA ARG A 62 23.88 -6.43 4.51
C ARG A 62 25.09 -5.71 3.97
N GLU A 63 25.40 -5.91 2.68
CA GLU A 63 26.50 -5.24 2.00
C GLU A 63 26.34 -3.73 2.07
N ILE A 64 25.14 -3.23 1.75
CA ILE A 64 24.81 -1.80 1.82
C ILE A 64 24.97 -1.25 3.24
N ALA A 65 24.55 -1.99 4.27
CA ALA A 65 24.66 -1.54 5.65
C ALA A 65 26.12 -1.50 6.16
N GLN A 66 27.01 -2.30 5.58
CA GLN A 66 28.40 -2.40 6.00
C GLN A 66 29.35 -1.51 5.17
N HIS A 67 29.09 -1.39 3.89
CA HIS A 67 30.04 -0.75 2.96
C HIS A 67 29.41 0.39 2.12
N GLY A 68 28.10 0.64 2.29
CA GLY A 68 27.37 1.60 1.46
C GLY A 68 26.85 0.97 0.17
N VAL A 69 26.17 1.79 -0.64
CA VAL A 69 25.58 1.32 -1.90
C VAL A 69 26.67 0.98 -2.91
N PRO A 70 26.80 -0.28 -3.35
CA PRO A 70 27.84 -0.67 -4.27
C PRO A 70 27.59 -0.11 -5.67
N HIS A 71 28.64 0.34 -6.34
CA HIS A 71 28.62 0.74 -7.76
C HIS A 71 29.12 -0.36 -8.71
N THR A 72 29.56 -1.47 -8.16
CA THR A 72 30.00 -2.67 -8.88
C THR A 72 29.32 -3.89 -8.29
N GLU A 73 29.13 -4.91 -9.10
CA GLU A 73 28.59 -6.20 -8.65
C GLU A 73 29.56 -6.89 -7.69
N VAL A 74 29.11 -7.14 -6.47
CA VAL A 74 29.91 -7.73 -5.38
C VAL A 74 29.35 -9.06 -4.87
N LEU A 75 28.10 -9.40 -5.22
CA LEU A 75 27.40 -10.57 -4.68
C LEU A 75 27.57 -11.82 -5.55
N THR A 76 27.74 -11.64 -6.86
CA THR A 76 27.83 -12.77 -7.78
C THR A 76 29.25 -12.90 -8.34
N TRP A 77 29.78 -14.14 -8.33
CA TRP A 77 31.13 -14.38 -8.85
C TRP A 77 31.22 -14.19 -10.36
N ALA A 78 30.15 -14.51 -11.11
CA ALA A 78 30.11 -14.44 -12.56
C ALA A 78 30.14 -13.02 -13.12
N ALA A 79 29.65 -12.05 -12.37
CA ALA A 79 29.59 -10.64 -12.74
C ALA A 79 30.44 -9.74 -11.82
N HIS A 80 31.22 -10.32 -10.92
CA HIS A 80 32.02 -9.58 -9.94
C HIS A 80 32.87 -8.49 -10.56
N GLY A 81 32.80 -7.30 -9.98
CA GLY A 81 33.53 -6.13 -10.46
C GLY A 81 32.96 -5.41 -11.67
N ARG A 82 31.88 -5.93 -12.30
CA ARG A 82 31.19 -5.21 -13.38
C ARG A 82 30.42 -4.01 -12.83
N PRO A 83 30.29 -2.91 -13.58
CA PRO A 83 29.46 -1.78 -13.17
C PRO A 83 28.03 -2.23 -12.86
N TRP A 84 27.54 -1.82 -11.72
CA TRP A 84 26.20 -2.17 -11.22
C TRP A 84 25.49 -0.95 -10.67
N ILE A 85 24.21 -0.78 -10.99
CA ILE A 85 23.33 0.22 -10.41
C ILE A 85 22.24 -0.53 -9.65
N ASP A 86 22.32 -0.50 -8.34
CA ASP A 86 21.32 -1.12 -7.49
C ASP A 86 20.08 -0.22 -7.37
N GLN A 87 19.03 -0.56 -8.11
CA GLN A 87 17.76 0.18 -8.12
C GLN A 87 16.91 -0.06 -6.87
N GLN A 88 17.21 -1.12 -6.11
CA GLN A 88 16.41 -1.55 -4.97
C GLN A 88 17.14 -1.36 -3.63
N TRP A 89 18.25 -0.64 -3.62
CA TRP A 89 19.14 -0.51 -2.47
C TRP A 89 18.42 -0.13 -1.18
N LEU A 90 17.46 0.80 -1.23
CA LEU A 90 16.71 1.23 -0.05
C LEU A 90 15.82 0.11 0.51
N GLY A 91 15.12 -0.62 -0.36
CA GLY A 91 14.28 -1.74 0.03
C GLY A 91 15.10 -2.89 0.62
N GLN A 92 16.26 -3.18 0.03
CA GLN A 92 17.19 -4.20 0.50
C GLN A 92 17.77 -3.83 1.86
N TRP A 93 18.18 -2.58 2.03
CA TRP A 93 18.66 -2.07 3.32
C TRP A 93 17.58 -2.13 4.40
N LEU A 94 16.35 -1.71 4.11
CA LEU A 94 15.23 -1.81 5.06
C LEU A 94 14.93 -3.26 5.44
N PHE A 95 14.99 -4.19 4.49
CA PHE A 95 14.82 -5.61 4.79
C PHE A 95 15.91 -6.14 5.72
N TYR A 96 17.16 -5.77 5.47
CA TYR A 96 18.25 -6.17 6.33
C TYR A 96 18.14 -5.58 7.73
N GLU A 97 17.77 -4.31 7.88
CA GLU A 97 17.55 -3.70 9.19
C GLU A 97 16.36 -4.35 9.92
N ALA A 98 15.27 -4.65 9.24
CA ALA A 98 14.17 -5.41 9.83
C ALA A 98 14.64 -6.80 10.28
N TYR A 99 15.44 -7.48 9.46
CA TYR A 99 16.01 -8.77 9.81
C TYR A 99 16.92 -8.71 11.07
N ARG A 100 17.73 -7.66 11.19
CA ARG A 100 18.56 -7.44 12.41
C ARG A 100 17.72 -7.27 13.67
N LEU A 101 16.54 -6.64 13.55
CA LEU A 101 15.65 -6.36 14.68
C LEU A 101 14.86 -7.59 15.14
N GLY A 102 14.43 -8.46 14.24
CA GLY A 102 13.54 -9.57 14.60
C GLY A 102 13.53 -10.74 13.62
N GLY A 103 14.58 -10.92 12.82
CA GLY A 103 14.72 -12.02 11.88
C GLY A 103 13.69 -11.99 10.75
N TYR A 104 13.40 -13.14 10.16
CA TYR A 104 12.41 -13.29 9.09
C TYR A 104 11.00 -12.81 9.46
N PRO A 105 10.50 -13.01 10.70
CA PRO A 105 9.21 -12.46 11.09
C PRO A 105 9.12 -10.94 10.95
N ALA A 106 10.17 -10.20 11.27
CA ALA A 106 10.18 -8.74 11.13
C ALA A 106 10.19 -8.30 9.66
N VAL A 107 10.90 -9.01 8.78
CA VAL A 107 10.87 -8.78 7.33
C VAL A 107 9.46 -9.03 6.78
N GLY A 108 8.83 -10.14 7.20
CA GLY A 108 7.44 -10.45 6.84
C GLY A 108 6.46 -9.38 7.32
N ALA A 109 6.61 -8.93 8.57
CA ALA A 109 5.79 -7.85 9.13
C ALA A 109 5.95 -6.54 8.34
N LEU A 110 7.17 -6.17 7.98
CA LEU A 110 7.45 -4.97 7.18
C LEU A 110 6.78 -5.04 5.80
N SER A 111 6.88 -6.20 5.12
CA SER A 111 6.19 -6.43 3.85
C SER A 111 4.67 -6.36 4.02
N ALA A 112 4.13 -7.02 5.06
CA ALA A 112 2.70 -7.03 5.35
C ALA A 112 2.15 -5.62 5.64
N VAL A 113 2.89 -4.82 6.41
CA VAL A 113 2.52 -3.40 6.68
C VAL A 113 2.51 -2.58 5.39
N SER A 114 3.51 -2.74 4.52
CA SER A 114 3.57 -2.03 3.24
C SER A 114 2.35 -2.35 2.36
N ILE A 115 1.99 -3.62 2.26
CA ILE A 115 0.83 -4.07 1.49
C ILE A 115 -0.47 -3.58 2.12
N ALA A 116 -0.62 -3.71 3.45
CA ALA A 116 -1.79 -3.22 4.17
C ALA A 116 -1.99 -1.72 3.99
N LEU A 117 -0.90 -0.95 4.01
CA LEU A 117 -0.92 0.49 3.76
C LEU A 117 -1.44 0.80 2.36
N ALA A 118 -0.97 0.09 1.33
CA ALA A 118 -1.42 0.29 -0.04
C ALA A 118 -2.94 0.08 -0.18
N PHE A 119 -3.45 -1.05 0.30
CA PHE A 119 -4.88 -1.36 0.19
C PHE A 119 -5.74 -0.47 1.10
N GLY A 120 -5.23 -0.07 2.27
CA GLY A 120 -5.89 0.90 3.15
C GLY A 120 -6.04 2.27 2.49
N VAL A 121 -4.98 2.78 1.87
CA VAL A 121 -5.00 4.06 1.11
C VAL A 121 -5.95 3.97 -0.08
N LEU A 122 -5.93 2.86 -0.83
CA LEU A 122 -6.85 2.64 -1.94
C LEU A 122 -8.31 2.66 -1.47
N ALA A 123 -8.62 1.93 -0.40
CA ALA A 123 -9.97 1.93 0.19
C ALA A 123 -10.39 3.32 0.64
N ALA A 124 -9.51 4.04 1.33
CA ALA A 124 -9.75 5.41 1.78
C ALA A 124 -10.05 6.35 0.62
N TYR A 125 -9.25 6.28 -0.45
CA TYR A 125 -9.46 7.08 -1.65
C TYR A 125 -10.81 6.79 -2.32
N MET A 126 -11.15 5.52 -2.52
CA MET A 126 -12.42 5.13 -3.12
C MET A 126 -13.63 5.63 -2.30
N LEU A 127 -13.57 5.49 -0.99
CA LEU A 127 -14.63 5.97 -0.09
C LEU A 127 -14.72 7.49 -0.09
N HIS A 128 -13.58 8.19 -0.13
CA HIS A 128 -13.54 9.65 -0.24
C HIS A 128 -14.17 10.14 -1.55
N ARG A 129 -13.97 9.40 -2.64
CA ARG A 129 -14.58 9.66 -3.95
C ARG A 129 -16.06 9.32 -4.03
N GLY A 130 -16.68 8.90 -2.94
CA GLY A 130 -18.12 8.61 -2.85
C GLY A 130 -18.51 7.19 -3.27
N THR A 131 -17.53 6.30 -3.51
CA THR A 131 -17.82 4.89 -3.79
C THR A 131 -18.52 4.25 -2.59
N SER A 132 -19.53 3.42 -2.83
CA SER A 132 -20.21 2.71 -1.75
C SER A 132 -19.27 1.69 -1.08
N THR A 133 -19.48 1.43 0.20
CA THR A 133 -18.68 0.48 0.99
C THR A 133 -18.57 -0.89 0.32
N VAL A 134 -19.69 -1.41 -0.18
CA VAL A 134 -19.72 -2.73 -0.84
C VAL A 134 -18.86 -2.76 -2.11
N ARG A 135 -18.97 -1.74 -2.96
CA ARG A 135 -18.13 -1.63 -4.17
C ARG A 135 -16.66 -1.49 -3.81
N THR A 136 -16.33 -0.70 -2.79
CA THR A 136 -14.96 -0.55 -2.30
C THR A 136 -14.40 -1.90 -1.87
N LEU A 137 -15.14 -2.67 -1.06
CA LEU A 137 -14.70 -3.99 -0.62
C LEU A 137 -14.49 -4.96 -1.79
N ILE A 138 -15.42 -4.99 -2.76
CA ILE A 138 -15.32 -5.84 -3.95
C ILE A 138 -14.05 -5.50 -4.74
N TRP A 139 -13.84 -4.23 -5.07
CA TRP A 139 -12.70 -3.84 -5.90
C TRP A 139 -11.36 -3.99 -5.19
N VAL A 140 -11.31 -3.72 -3.89
CA VAL A 140 -10.09 -3.96 -3.09
C VAL A 140 -9.80 -5.46 -3.00
N ALA A 141 -10.82 -6.30 -2.82
CA ALA A 141 -10.64 -7.75 -2.80
C ALA A 141 -10.16 -8.29 -4.17
N VAL A 142 -10.73 -7.81 -5.27
CA VAL A 142 -10.28 -8.16 -6.63
C VAL A 142 -8.83 -7.72 -6.85
N ALA A 143 -8.49 -6.47 -6.51
CA ALA A 143 -7.13 -5.97 -6.62
C ALA A 143 -6.15 -6.79 -5.78
N TYR A 144 -6.54 -7.15 -4.55
CA TYR A 144 -5.72 -8.01 -3.69
C TYR A 144 -5.53 -9.40 -4.32
N ALA A 145 -6.59 -10.04 -4.80
CA ALA A 145 -6.51 -11.37 -5.42
C ALA A 145 -5.60 -11.38 -6.66
N VAL A 146 -5.61 -10.32 -7.47
CA VAL A 146 -4.71 -10.18 -8.62
C VAL A 146 -3.25 -10.01 -8.16
N CYS A 147 -3.03 -9.30 -7.05
CA CYS A 147 -1.69 -9.06 -6.50
C CYS A 147 -1.15 -10.21 -5.65
N GLU A 148 -1.99 -11.19 -5.25
CA GLU A 148 -1.65 -12.23 -4.27
C GLU A 148 -0.37 -12.99 -4.62
N LEU A 149 -0.18 -13.36 -5.88
CA LEU A 149 1.01 -14.07 -6.36
C LEU A 149 2.33 -13.27 -6.17
N ASN A 150 2.23 -11.96 -5.98
CA ASN A 150 3.36 -11.06 -5.78
C ASN A 150 3.47 -10.55 -4.33
N THR A 151 2.57 -10.97 -3.42
CA THR A 151 2.58 -10.54 -2.00
C THR A 151 3.55 -11.31 -1.12
N VAL A 152 4.60 -11.88 -1.69
CA VAL A 152 5.68 -12.55 -0.96
C VAL A 152 6.71 -11.55 -0.42
N MET A 153 7.59 -12.00 0.47
CA MET A 153 8.66 -11.18 1.07
C MET A 153 9.68 -10.75 0.00
N ARG A 154 9.37 -9.68 -0.70
CA ARG A 154 10.20 -9.07 -1.74
C ARG A 154 10.32 -7.57 -1.50
N THR A 155 11.41 -6.98 -1.92
CA THR A 155 11.63 -5.52 -1.88
C THR A 155 10.59 -4.75 -2.68
N GLN A 156 9.97 -5.38 -3.69
CA GLN A 156 8.85 -4.84 -4.44
C GLN A 156 7.61 -4.53 -3.59
N SER A 157 7.50 -5.09 -2.39
CA SER A 157 6.40 -4.76 -1.46
C SER A 157 6.29 -3.26 -1.18
N PHE A 158 7.41 -2.53 -1.23
CA PHE A 158 7.42 -1.08 -1.06
C PHE A 158 6.88 -0.31 -2.27
N ALA A 159 6.82 -0.93 -3.45
CA ALA A 159 6.26 -0.31 -4.63
C ALA A 159 4.72 -0.17 -4.56
N TYR A 160 4.03 -1.06 -3.85
CA TYR A 160 2.57 -1.02 -3.76
C TYR A 160 2.02 0.30 -3.19
N PRO A 161 2.44 0.76 -1.99
CA PRO A 161 1.95 2.02 -1.45
C PRO A 161 2.35 3.22 -2.31
N LEU A 162 3.53 3.21 -2.92
CA LEU A 162 3.98 4.28 -3.80
C LEU A 162 3.16 4.33 -5.09
N PHE A 163 2.83 3.18 -5.67
CA PHE A 163 1.96 3.10 -6.85
C PHE A 163 0.56 3.61 -6.54
N VAL A 164 -0.03 3.18 -5.42
CA VAL A 164 -1.35 3.67 -5.01
C VAL A 164 -1.33 5.17 -4.75
N LEU A 165 -0.28 5.70 -4.12
CA LEU A 165 -0.12 7.14 -3.90
C LEU A 165 -0.06 7.90 -5.24
N MET A 166 0.68 7.40 -6.21
CA MET A 166 0.74 7.97 -7.56
C MET A 166 -0.65 8.02 -8.21
N VAL A 167 -1.43 6.94 -8.12
CA VAL A 167 -2.81 6.88 -8.64
C VAL A 167 -3.71 7.92 -7.96
N VAL A 168 -3.59 8.07 -6.64
CA VAL A 168 -4.37 9.04 -5.85
C VAL A 168 -4.03 10.47 -6.26
N ILE A 169 -2.74 10.79 -6.38
CA ILE A 169 -2.27 12.13 -6.80
C ILE A 169 -2.75 12.43 -8.21
N THR A 170 -2.53 11.53 -9.16
CA THR A 170 -2.95 11.71 -10.57
C THR A 170 -4.45 11.90 -10.67
N GLY A 171 -5.23 11.07 -9.98
CA GLY A 171 -6.68 11.20 -9.95
C GLY A 171 -7.16 12.52 -9.33
N GLY A 172 -6.43 13.04 -8.34
CA GLY A 172 -6.68 14.37 -7.75
C GLY A 172 -6.38 15.50 -8.73
N VAL A 173 -5.24 15.44 -9.40
CA VAL A 173 -4.81 16.45 -10.41
C VAL A 173 -5.80 16.50 -11.59
N LEU A 174 -6.19 15.34 -12.12
CA LEU A 174 -7.16 15.27 -13.22
C LEU A 174 -8.52 15.85 -12.82
N LEU A 175 -8.97 15.58 -11.59
CA LEU A 175 -10.20 16.18 -11.10
C LEU A 175 -10.08 17.70 -10.98
N TYR A 176 -8.99 18.19 -10.45
CA TYR A 176 -8.73 19.63 -10.30
C TYR A 176 -8.70 20.33 -11.67
N ALA A 177 -8.03 19.73 -12.67
CA ALA A 177 -8.01 20.24 -14.03
C ALA A 177 -9.42 20.34 -14.64
N ARG A 178 -10.26 19.32 -14.43
CA ARG A 178 -11.68 19.34 -14.87
C ARG A 178 -12.46 20.48 -14.22
N VAL A 179 -12.29 20.69 -12.92
CA VAL A 179 -12.98 21.76 -12.19
C VAL A 179 -12.57 23.15 -12.70
N LEU A 180 -11.31 23.30 -13.12
CA LEU A 180 -10.80 24.57 -13.64
C LEU A 180 -11.12 24.81 -15.13
N GLY A 181 -11.73 23.83 -15.84
CA GLY A 181 -12.04 23.98 -17.27
C GLY A 181 -10.80 24.01 -18.17
N THR A 182 -9.67 23.45 -17.73
CA THR A 182 -8.41 23.45 -18.50
C THR A 182 -8.36 22.30 -19.52
N GLU A 183 -9.44 21.55 -19.71
CA GLU A 183 -9.52 20.43 -20.68
C GLU A 183 -9.45 20.90 -22.13
N ASP A 184 -9.75 22.18 -22.42
CA ASP A 184 -9.75 22.74 -23.77
C ASP A 184 -8.35 23.18 -24.26
N LEU A 185 -7.31 22.94 -23.47
CA LEU A 185 -5.92 23.35 -23.75
C LEU A 185 -4.99 22.20 -24.19
N ALA A 186 -5.53 21.00 -24.45
CA ALA A 186 -4.74 19.83 -24.86
C ALA A 186 -4.99 19.42 -26.31
#